data_28d03129b74a200aa946ce30b3e9cdcb
#
_entry.id   28d03129b74a200aa946ce30b3e9cdcb
#
_cell.length_a   1.000
_cell.length_b   1.000
_cell.length_c   1.000
_cell.angle_alpha   90.00
_cell.angle_beta   90.00
_cell.angle_gamma   90.00
#
_symmetry.space_group_name_H-M   'P 1'
#
loop_
_entity.id
_entity.type
_entity.pdbx_description
1 polymer ?
#
loop_
_entity_poly.entity_id
_entity_poly.type
_entity_poly.pdbx_seq_one_letter_code
_entity_poly.pdbx_strand_id
1 'polypeptide(L)'
;IVNISAEIAQMRIATPEDINKAVRLGLAYPQGPLEFGDTIGASKIHAILTAMHDFYGDPRYRPSPWLTRRARLGISLMTPEA
;
A
#
# COMPACT_ATOMS: atom_id res chain seq x y z
N ILE A 1 4.14 2.69 5.68
CA ILE A 1 4.95 2.24 4.53
C ILE A 1 4.10 1.67 3.39
N VAL A 2 3.03 0.95 3.70
CA VAL A 2 2.12 0.43 2.66
C VAL A 2 1.52 1.56 1.84
N ASN A 3 1.06 2.62 2.50
CA ASN A 3 0.43 3.74 1.80
C ASN A 3 1.43 4.51 0.92
N ILE A 4 2.64 4.73 1.39
CA ILE A 4 3.70 5.36 0.61
C ILE A 4 4.07 4.49 -0.59
N SER A 5 4.18 3.18 -0.38
CA SER A 5 4.47 2.24 -1.46
C SER A 5 3.36 2.22 -2.51
N ALA A 6 2.11 2.33 -2.07
CA ALA A 6 0.97 2.43 -2.98
C ALA A 6 1.03 3.71 -3.82
N GLU A 7 1.45 4.83 -3.23
CA GLU A 7 1.62 6.08 -3.97
C GLU A 7 2.72 5.99 -5.02
N ILE A 8 3.85 5.34 -4.68
CA ILE A 8 4.94 5.12 -5.63
C ILE A 8 4.46 4.28 -6.82
N ALA A 9 3.68 3.23 -6.55
CA ALA A 9 3.11 2.39 -7.59
C ALA A 9 2.11 3.18 -8.44
N GLN A 10 1.28 4.01 -7.81
CA GLN A 10 0.29 4.83 -8.50
C GLN A 10 0.95 5.81 -9.48
N MET A 11 2.05 6.42 -9.08
CA MET A 11 2.80 7.34 -9.94
C MET A 11 3.64 6.62 -11.00
N ARG A 12 3.60 5.29 -11.02
CA ARG A 12 4.34 4.44 -11.97
C ARG A 12 5.85 4.65 -11.92
N ILE A 13 6.37 5.05 -10.76
CA ILE A 13 7.80 5.18 -10.54
C ILE A 13 8.43 3.79 -10.51
N ALA A 14 7.74 2.82 -9.90
CA ALA A 14 8.16 1.43 -9.83
C ALA A 14 6.93 0.52 -9.81
N THR A 15 7.10 -0.73 -10.25
CA THR A 15 6.03 -1.72 -10.16
C THR A 15 5.89 -2.22 -8.73
N PRO A 16 4.72 -2.77 -8.34
CA PRO A 16 4.57 -3.38 -7.02
C PRO A 16 5.63 -4.43 -6.72
N GLU A 17 5.98 -5.25 -7.72
CA GLU A 17 7.01 -6.28 -7.58
C GLU A 17 8.37 -5.67 -7.26
N ASP A 18 8.78 -4.62 -7.97
CA ASP A 18 10.05 -3.95 -7.75
C ASP A 18 10.10 -3.24 -6.39
N ILE A 19 8.99 -2.63 -5.97
CA ILE A 19 8.89 -1.98 -4.66
C ILE A 19 9.09 -3.01 -3.55
N ASN A 20 8.40 -4.13 -3.61
CA ASN A 20 8.53 -5.19 -2.61
C ASN A 20 9.95 -5.74 -2.55
N LYS A 21 10.54 -5.99 -3.71
CA LYS A 21 11.90 -6.51 -3.81
C LYS A 21 12.91 -5.55 -3.21
N ALA A 22 12.82 -4.27 -3.57
CA ALA A 22 13.75 -3.25 -3.08
C ALA A 22 13.65 -3.10 -1.56
N VAL A 23 12.45 -3.04 -1.00
CA VAL A 23 12.26 -2.87 0.44
C VAL A 23 12.69 -4.12 1.20
N ARG A 24 12.33 -5.31 0.69
CA ARG A 24 12.71 -6.57 1.31
C ARG A 24 14.23 -6.74 1.36
N LEU A 25 14.93 -6.45 0.26
CA LEU A 25 16.38 -6.57 0.18
C LEU A 25 17.10 -5.45 0.93
N GLY A 26 16.60 -4.22 0.81
CA GLY A 26 17.24 -3.06 1.41
C GLY A 26 17.10 -3.00 2.93
N LEU A 27 15.95 -3.46 3.47
CA LEU A 27 15.67 -3.42 4.89
C LEU A 27 15.69 -4.80 5.54
N ALA A 28 16.01 -5.84 4.79
CA ALA A 28 16.03 -7.24 5.25
C ALA A 28 14.69 -7.69 5.86
N TYR A 29 13.59 -7.20 5.33
CA TYR A 29 12.25 -7.62 5.76
C TYR A 29 11.87 -8.96 5.11
N PRO A 30 11.13 -9.82 5.82
CA PRO A 30 10.69 -11.11 5.24
C PRO A 30 9.68 -10.93 4.11
N GLN A 31 8.93 -9.83 4.10
CA GLN A 31 7.98 -9.50 3.04
C GLN A 31 8.15 -8.03 2.65
N GLY A 32 7.85 -7.71 1.38
CA GLY A 32 7.76 -6.33 0.94
C GLY A 32 6.47 -5.67 1.47
N PRO A 33 6.38 -4.33 1.41
CA PRO A 33 5.26 -3.61 1.99
C PRO A 33 3.91 -3.93 1.34
N LEU A 34 3.86 -4.12 0.03
CA LEU A 34 2.60 -4.42 -0.65
C LEU A 34 2.18 -5.88 -0.44
N GLU A 35 3.14 -6.81 -0.37
CA GLU A 35 2.86 -8.19 0.03
C GLU A 35 2.33 -8.25 1.47
N PHE A 36 2.94 -7.50 2.36
CA PHE A 36 2.50 -7.40 3.76
C PHE A 36 1.08 -6.84 3.84
N GLY A 37 0.78 -5.80 3.05
CA GLY A 37 -0.55 -5.25 2.95
C GLY A 37 -1.58 -6.27 2.48
N ASP A 38 -1.21 -7.12 1.52
CA ASP A 38 -2.08 -8.20 1.04
C ASP A 38 -2.31 -9.28 2.12
N THR A 39 -1.29 -9.59 2.91
CA THR A 39 -1.42 -10.55 4.01
C THR A 39 -2.45 -10.09 5.03
N ILE A 40 -2.47 -8.80 5.35
CA ILE A 40 -3.48 -8.20 6.22
C ILE A 40 -4.80 -8.02 5.48
N GLY A 41 -4.75 -7.66 4.21
CA GLY A 41 -5.88 -7.36 3.36
C GLY A 41 -6.02 -5.87 3.08
N ALA A 42 -6.17 -5.52 1.80
CA ALA A 42 -6.27 -4.13 1.37
C ALA A 42 -7.41 -3.39 2.07
N SER A 43 -8.56 -4.05 2.26
CA SER A 43 -9.72 -3.45 2.94
C SER A 43 -9.41 -3.11 4.40
N LYS A 44 -8.69 -3.96 5.11
CA LYS A 44 -8.28 -3.70 6.51
C LYS A 44 -7.28 -2.56 6.59
N ILE A 45 -6.29 -2.55 5.70
CA ILE A 45 -5.30 -1.46 5.64
C ILE A 45 -6.00 -0.15 5.37
N HIS A 46 -6.93 -0.12 4.42
CA HIS A 46 -7.72 1.07 4.10
C HIS A 46 -8.51 1.56 5.32
N ALA A 47 -9.17 0.64 6.03
CA ALA A 47 -9.96 0.98 7.22
C ALA A 47 -9.07 1.54 8.34
N ILE A 48 -7.91 0.95 8.57
CA ILE A 48 -6.95 1.42 9.58
C ILE A 48 -6.46 2.83 9.23
N LEU A 49 -6.06 3.06 7.98
CA LEU A 49 -5.59 4.38 7.55
C LEU A 49 -6.68 5.42 7.65
N THR A 50 -7.91 5.08 7.27
CA THR A 50 -9.06 5.99 7.38
C THR A 50 -9.30 6.38 8.83
N ALA A 51 -9.28 5.42 9.76
CA ALA A 51 -9.47 5.67 11.18
C ALA A 51 -8.34 6.53 11.74
N MET A 52 -7.09 6.28 11.35
CA MET A 52 -5.96 7.08 11.79
C MET A 52 -6.03 8.51 11.25
N HIS A 53 -6.42 8.67 10.00
CA HIS A 53 -6.60 9.98 9.40
C HIS A 53 -7.70 10.78 10.10
N ASP A 54 -8.82 10.14 10.42
CA ASP A 54 -9.93 10.77 11.14
C ASP A 54 -9.51 11.19 12.54
N PHE A 55 -8.70 10.38 13.21
CA PHE A 55 -8.26 10.65 14.59
C PHE A 55 -7.18 11.73 14.65
N TYR A 56 -6.13 11.59 13.82
CA TYR A 56 -4.97 12.48 13.89
C TYR A 56 -5.07 13.69 12.95
N GLY A 57 -5.85 13.60 11.89
CA GLY A 57 -5.94 14.65 10.87
C GLY A 57 -4.66 14.85 10.05
N ASP A 58 -3.71 13.92 10.13
CA ASP A 58 -2.43 14.03 9.42
C ASP A 58 -2.58 13.45 8.00
N PRO A 59 -2.22 14.23 6.95
CA PRO A 59 -2.33 13.75 5.57
C PRO A 59 -1.57 12.46 5.27
N ARG A 60 -0.57 12.10 6.07
CA ARG A 60 0.17 10.83 5.89
C ARG A 60 -0.73 9.62 5.98
N TYR A 61 -1.82 9.70 6.73
CA TYR A 61 -2.73 8.57 6.96
C TYR A 61 -3.88 8.53 5.97
N ARG A 62 -3.99 9.53 5.09
CA ARG A 62 -5.03 9.51 4.06
C ARG A 62 -4.71 8.41 3.04
N PRO A 63 -5.60 7.41 2.87
CA PRO A 63 -5.34 6.32 1.91
C PRO A 63 -5.12 6.87 0.51
N SER A 64 -4.12 6.34 -0.21
CA SER A 64 -3.91 6.72 -1.60
C SER A 64 -5.07 6.24 -2.46
N PRO A 65 -5.40 6.95 -3.56
CA PRO A 65 -6.43 6.47 -4.50
C PRO A 65 -6.13 5.08 -5.04
N TRP A 66 -4.86 4.76 -5.24
CA TRP A 66 -4.41 3.45 -5.71
C TRP A 66 -4.81 2.33 -4.73
N LEU A 67 -4.57 2.54 -3.44
CA LEU A 67 -4.96 1.62 -2.37
C LEU A 67 -6.48 1.53 -2.25
N THR A 68 -7.17 2.66 -2.30
CA THR A 68 -8.62 2.73 -2.21
C THR A 68 -9.29 1.92 -3.31
N ARG A 69 -8.82 2.04 -4.56
CA ARG A 69 -9.38 1.28 -5.67
C ARG A 69 -9.25 -0.22 -5.46
N ARG A 70 -8.08 -0.68 -5.01
CA ARG A 70 -7.84 -2.11 -4.80
C ARG A 70 -8.64 -2.65 -3.63
N ALA A 71 -8.77 -1.87 -2.56
CA ALA A 71 -9.61 -2.24 -1.42
C ALA A 71 -11.08 -2.40 -1.83
N ARG A 72 -11.61 -1.47 -2.64
CA ARG A 72 -13.00 -1.51 -3.10
C ARG A 72 -13.27 -2.64 -4.07
N LEU A 73 -12.31 -2.95 -4.93
CA LEU A 73 -12.44 -4.01 -5.93
C LEU A 73 -12.10 -5.39 -5.35
N GLY A 74 -11.53 -5.45 -4.16
CA GLY A 74 -11.13 -6.72 -3.54
C GLY A 74 -9.98 -7.39 -4.28
N ILE A 75 -9.11 -6.62 -4.92
CA ILE A 75 -7.97 -7.15 -5.66
C ILE A 75 -6.66 -6.91 -4.93
N SER A 76 -5.63 -7.66 -5.33
CA SER A 76 -4.31 -7.63 -4.71
C SER A 76 -3.61 -6.28 -4.87
N LEU A 77 -2.87 -5.86 -3.83
CA LEU A 77 -1.97 -4.72 -3.89
C LEU A 77 -0.77 -4.97 -4.83
N MET A 78 -0.59 -6.21 -5.28
CA MET A 78 0.42 -6.54 -6.29
C MET A 78 -0.08 -6.30 -7.72
N THR A 79 -1.33 -5.86 -7.90
CA THR A 79 -1.90 -5.55 -9.21
C THR A 79 -1.33 -4.22 -9.71
N PRO A 80 -0.57 -4.20 -10.82
CA PRO A 80 0.03 -2.97 -11.33
C PRO A 80 -1.02 -1.97 -11.82
N GLU A 81 -0.62 -0.72 -11.91
CA GLU A 81 -1.40 0.30 -12.59
C GLU A 81 -1.38 0.00 -14.10
N ALA A 82 -2.52 0.03 -14.73
CA ALA A 82 -2.66 -0.32 -16.15
C ALA A 82 -2.06 0.73 -17.08
#